data_1f1e2740eaa311f0f7bc42c2caa0f4e2
#
_entry.id   1f1e2740eaa311f0f7bc42c2caa0f4e2
#
_cell.length_a   1.000
_cell.length_b   1.000
_cell.length_c   1.000
_cell.angle_alpha   90.00
_cell.angle_beta   90.00
_cell.angle_gamma   90.00
#
_symmetry.space_group_name_H-M   'P 1'
#
loop_
_entity.id
_entity.type
_entity.pdbx_description
1 polymer ?
#
loop_
_entity_poly.entity_id
_entity_poly.type
_entity_poly.pdbx_seq_one_letter_code
_entity_poly.pdbx_strand_id
1 'polypeptide(L)'
;MKSPRSSLTSSFSGLFLRLFAATISLALLVMLSACAGKLVKETLGEPVVERQAPPPVNFSTWLGNPARNFYGTGPWSNKPLEVVWDFKTDWSSGRLHKDPWAGSGWPGQPAVVGDRVYFGSAGARVYALNSKDGSVIWSYKTGDSAKSSPAVAGDRLVIGNLDNSVYCLNANDGTLIWKFKTGFETDSSPAIVDDRVYIAGEDGFYYCLNLADGALIYKQPLAGSVEGASTIVDGKIFVGTEAGDLFCLNQADGAVVWKAPIGSDSNSTPAVANGFVYTAAEDGIVRAFKQEDGAPVWTHKVEGGLNLKTKEKTGFWSSPIVANGRVFIGSNNGYLYCLSALDGQQVWAYLSRAAIWGTSPVVEGRVIFGDKAGWVYALSAEDGKLISEIQIGENVDATAAIMNGHIYVGAFNGKFYCLK
;
A
#
# COMPACT_ATOMS: atom_id res chain seq x y z
N MET A 1 -17.71 -92.79 -20.03
CA MET A 1 -18.95 -92.30 -20.72
C MET A 1 -19.12 -90.83 -20.48
N LYS A 2 -19.24 -90.05 -21.53
CA LYS A 2 -19.68 -88.64 -21.65
C LYS A 2 -18.96 -87.58 -20.86
N SER A 3 -18.09 -86.87 -21.56
CA SER A 3 -17.72 -85.50 -21.38
C SER A 3 -18.89 -84.53 -21.44
N PRO A 4 -18.80 -83.33 -20.81
CA PRO A 4 -19.30 -82.15 -21.45
C PRO A 4 -18.26 -81.04 -21.61
N ARG A 5 -18.31 -80.40 -22.76
CA ARG A 5 -17.60 -79.18 -23.14
C ARG A 5 -18.08 -78.02 -22.34
N SER A 6 -17.17 -77.17 -21.90
CA SER A 6 -17.46 -75.94 -21.27
C SER A 6 -17.05 -74.74 -22.16
N SER A 7 -17.86 -73.74 -22.13
CA SER A 7 -17.76 -72.49 -22.86
C SER A 7 -16.80 -71.51 -22.14
N LEU A 8 -15.72 -71.19 -22.84
CA LEU A 8 -14.81 -70.09 -22.52
C LEU A 8 -14.87 -69.01 -23.61
N THR A 9 -15.97 -68.24 -23.63
CA THR A 9 -16.06 -67.07 -24.52
C THR A 9 -17.04 -66.03 -23.98
N SER A 10 -16.74 -65.35 -22.84
CA SER A 10 -17.48 -64.15 -22.44
C SER A 10 -16.74 -63.18 -21.54
N SER A 11 -15.44 -63.35 -21.40
CA SER A 11 -14.66 -62.48 -20.43
C SER A 11 -13.80 -61.40 -21.09
N PHE A 12 -13.60 -61.41 -22.40
CA PHE A 12 -12.74 -60.42 -23.08
C PHE A 12 -13.43 -59.18 -23.61
N SER A 13 -14.73 -59.22 -23.87
CA SER A 13 -15.48 -58.06 -24.41
C SER A 13 -15.82 -57.01 -23.34
N GLY A 14 -15.92 -57.40 -22.06
CA GLY A 14 -16.25 -56.48 -20.99
C GLY A 14 -15.07 -55.59 -20.54
N LEU A 15 -13.83 -56.10 -20.69
CA LEU A 15 -12.63 -55.37 -20.31
C LEU A 15 -12.26 -54.30 -21.34
N PHE A 16 -12.42 -54.57 -22.62
CA PHE A 16 -12.18 -53.62 -23.71
C PHE A 16 -13.19 -52.46 -23.70
N LEU A 17 -14.46 -52.73 -23.40
CA LEU A 17 -15.47 -51.67 -23.31
C LEU A 17 -15.27 -50.76 -22.10
N ARG A 18 -14.78 -51.28 -20.97
CA ARG A 18 -14.47 -50.45 -19.79
C ARG A 18 -13.20 -49.61 -19.94
N LEU A 19 -12.19 -50.10 -20.65
CA LEU A 19 -10.98 -49.32 -20.97
C LEU A 19 -11.28 -48.23 -22.00
N PHE A 20 -12.16 -48.47 -22.98
CA PHE A 20 -12.57 -47.48 -23.97
C PHE A 20 -13.45 -46.36 -23.35
N ALA A 21 -14.35 -46.70 -22.42
CA ALA A 21 -15.14 -45.73 -21.67
C ALA A 21 -14.30 -44.87 -20.72
N ALA A 22 -13.28 -45.45 -20.08
CA ALA A 22 -12.37 -44.70 -19.21
C ALA A 22 -11.47 -43.71 -19.97
N THR A 23 -11.02 -44.11 -21.17
CA THR A 23 -10.18 -43.21 -22.01
C THR A 23 -11.01 -42.05 -22.63
N ILE A 24 -12.27 -42.30 -22.99
CA ILE A 24 -13.17 -41.25 -23.50
C ILE A 24 -13.56 -40.28 -22.37
N SER A 25 -13.81 -40.78 -21.13
CA SER A 25 -14.09 -39.92 -19.98
C SER A 25 -12.87 -39.04 -19.59
N LEU A 26 -11.65 -39.60 -19.66
CA LEU A 26 -10.44 -38.82 -19.34
C LEU A 26 -10.15 -37.76 -20.43
N ALA A 27 -10.36 -38.09 -21.72
CA ALA A 27 -10.20 -37.14 -22.81
C ALA A 27 -11.26 -36.01 -22.75
N LEU A 28 -12.51 -36.35 -22.36
CA LEU A 28 -13.58 -35.36 -22.18
C LEU A 28 -13.28 -34.44 -20.98
N LEU A 29 -12.72 -34.97 -19.88
CA LEU A 29 -12.31 -34.18 -18.70
C LEU A 29 -11.14 -33.23 -19.02
N VAL A 30 -10.18 -33.68 -19.81
CA VAL A 30 -9.06 -32.85 -20.27
C VAL A 30 -9.51 -31.76 -21.24
N MET A 31 -10.45 -32.09 -22.15
CA MET A 31 -11.04 -31.10 -23.05
C MET A 31 -11.92 -30.07 -22.31
N LEU A 32 -12.73 -30.50 -21.34
CA LEU A 32 -13.52 -29.61 -20.50
C LEU A 32 -12.63 -28.70 -19.63
N SER A 33 -11.52 -29.21 -19.09
CA SER A 33 -10.53 -28.44 -18.37
C SER A 33 -9.80 -27.41 -19.27
N ALA A 34 -9.46 -27.81 -20.51
CA ALA A 34 -8.85 -26.91 -21.48
C ALA A 34 -9.84 -25.84 -22.00
N CYS A 35 -11.14 -26.21 -22.20
CA CYS A 35 -12.18 -25.25 -22.56
C CYS A 35 -12.50 -24.29 -21.38
N ALA A 36 -12.55 -24.77 -20.14
CA ALA A 36 -12.73 -23.93 -18.97
C ALA A 36 -11.57 -22.96 -18.78
N GLY A 37 -10.33 -23.43 -18.96
CA GLY A 37 -9.16 -22.57 -18.93
C GLY A 37 -9.12 -21.53 -20.06
N LYS A 38 -9.69 -21.86 -21.23
CA LYS A 38 -9.79 -20.93 -22.36
C LYS A 38 -10.93 -19.92 -22.18
N LEU A 39 -12.08 -20.35 -21.67
CA LEU A 39 -13.20 -19.47 -21.31
C LEU A 39 -12.83 -18.51 -20.17
N VAL A 40 -12.11 -18.98 -19.16
CA VAL A 40 -11.62 -18.11 -18.07
C VAL A 40 -10.58 -17.11 -18.59
N LYS A 41 -9.73 -17.48 -19.56
CA LYS A 41 -8.81 -16.51 -20.22
C LYS A 41 -9.54 -15.50 -21.11
N GLU A 42 -10.62 -15.90 -21.79
CA GLU A 42 -11.41 -15.00 -22.64
C GLU A 42 -12.31 -14.06 -21.83
N THR A 43 -12.74 -14.48 -20.63
CA THR A 43 -13.58 -13.62 -19.75
C THR A 43 -12.76 -12.70 -18.85
N LEU A 44 -11.47 -13.02 -18.61
CA LEU A 44 -10.56 -12.19 -17.81
C LEU A 44 -9.63 -11.35 -18.67
N GLY A 45 -9.89 -11.14 -19.96
CA GLY A 45 -9.00 -10.40 -20.85
C GLY A 45 -7.51 -10.70 -20.59
N GLU A 46 -6.69 -10.83 -21.59
CA GLU A 46 -5.24 -10.78 -21.34
C GLU A 46 -4.96 -9.56 -20.45
N PRO A 47 -4.06 -9.65 -19.46
CA PRO A 47 -3.73 -8.49 -18.65
C PRO A 47 -3.40 -7.37 -19.64
N VAL A 48 -4.28 -6.35 -19.67
CA VAL A 48 -4.02 -5.14 -20.43
C VAL A 48 -2.70 -4.66 -19.85
N VAL A 49 -1.63 -4.81 -20.62
CA VAL A 49 -0.37 -4.13 -20.30
C VAL A 49 -0.74 -2.67 -20.46
N GLU A 50 -1.22 -2.07 -19.37
CA GLU A 50 -1.46 -0.65 -19.29
C GLU A 50 -0.15 -0.02 -19.72
N ARG A 51 -0.15 0.63 -20.88
CA ARG A 51 0.94 1.54 -21.22
C ARG A 51 0.92 2.56 -20.11
N GLN A 52 1.80 2.39 -19.12
CA GLN A 52 2.02 3.38 -18.08
C GLN A 52 2.09 4.73 -18.77
N ALA A 53 1.22 5.63 -18.39
CA ALA A 53 1.37 7.03 -18.75
C ALA A 53 2.83 7.41 -18.45
N PRO A 54 3.50 8.23 -19.28
CA PRO A 54 4.87 8.64 -18.99
C PRO A 54 4.91 9.08 -17.52
N PRO A 55 5.88 8.58 -16.74
CA PRO A 55 5.88 8.78 -15.30
C PRO A 55 5.73 10.28 -15.00
N PRO A 56 4.83 10.64 -14.08
CA PRO A 56 4.75 12.03 -13.66
C PRO A 56 6.14 12.46 -13.19
N VAL A 57 6.55 13.67 -13.57
CA VAL A 57 7.87 14.23 -13.20
C VAL A 57 8.01 14.36 -11.68
N ASN A 58 6.90 14.18 -10.94
CA ASN A 58 6.78 14.42 -9.51
C ASN A 58 6.14 13.25 -8.79
N PHE A 59 6.68 12.91 -7.62
CA PHE A 59 6.08 12.01 -6.64
C PHE A 59 5.32 12.88 -5.61
N SER A 60 4.10 13.28 -5.96
CA SER A 60 3.44 14.43 -5.35
C SER A 60 2.56 14.13 -4.13
N THR A 61 2.33 12.85 -3.80
CA THR A 61 1.50 12.43 -2.66
C THR A 61 1.82 10.99 -2.27
N TRP A 62 1.16 10.46 -1.23
CA TRP A 62 1.24 9.07 -0.81
C TRP A 62 1.07 8.11 -2.00
N LEU A 63 2.02 7.20 -2.19
CA LEU A 63 2.14 6.30 -3.34
C LEU A 63 2.03 7.02 -4.70
N GLY A 64 2.52 8.26 -4.76
CA GLY A 64 2.83 9.03 -5.95
C GLY A 64 1.67 9.75 -6.63
N ASN A 65 0.46 9.24 -6.54
CA ASN A 65 -0.75 9.85 -7.12
C ASN A 65 -2.02 9.48 -6.35
N PRO A 66 -3.18 10.13 -6.59
CA PRO A 66 -4.44 9.81 -5.90
C PRO A 66 -4.93 8.37 -6.09
N ALA A 67 -4.63 7.75 -7.22
CA ALA A 67 -4.95 6.33 -7.49
C ALA A 67 -3.99 5.34 -6.79
N ARG A 68 -2.96 5.84 -6.11
CA ARG A 68 -1.99 5.07 -5.30
C ARG A 68 -1.27 3.96 -6.09
N ASN A 69 -0.98 4.19 -7.36
CA ASN A 69 -0.38 3.22 -8.27
C ASN A 69 0.87 3.70 -9.00
N PHE A 70 1.41 4.87 -8.63
CA PHE A 70 2.70 5.34 -9.08
C PHE A 70 3.73 5.23 -7.96
N TYR A 71 4.64 4.26 -8.06
CA TYR A 71 5.55 3.90 -6.97
C TYR A 71 6.94 4.52 -7.09
N GLY A 72 7.22 5.25 -8.18
CA GLY A 72 8.50 5.94 -8.39
C GLY A 72 9.17 5.66 -9.72
N THR A 73 10.41 6.11 -9.86
CA THR A 73 11.22 5.93 -11.06
C THR A 73 12.66 5.53 -10.75
N GLY A 74 13.28 4.72 -11.64
CA GLY A 74 14.72 4.50 -11.71
C GLY A 74 15.47 5.65 -12.42
N PRO A 75 16.66 5.38 -12.98
CA PRO A 75 17.29 4.09 -13.02
C PRO A 75 17.97 3.70 -11.71
N TRP A 76 17.98 2.41 -11.41
CA TRP A 76 18.69 1.87 -10.25
C TRP A 76 20.20 1.86 -10.44
N SER A 77 20.94 2.14 -9.38
CA SER A 77 22.38 1.85 -9.29
C SER A 77 22.63 0.33 -9.31
N ASN A 78 23.74 -0.10 -9.91
CA ASN A 78 24.23 -1.48 -9.79
C ASN A 78 25.11 -1.70 -8.55
N LYS A 79 25.33 -0.65 -7.76
CA LYS A 79 26.06 -0.71 -6.49
C LYS A 79 25.13 -1.09 -5.34
N PRO A 80 25.66 -1.61 -4.22
CA PRO A 80 24.92 -1.71 -2.98
C PRO A 80 24.34 -0.36 -2.55
N LEU A 81 23.25 -0.38 -1.79
CA LEU A 81 22.64 0.83 -1.23
C LEU A 81 23.66 1.57 -0.35
N GLU A 82 23.75 2.88 -0.55
CA GLU A 82 24.59 3.78 0.25
C GLU A 82 23.82 5.05 0.62
N VAL A 83 24.23 5.69 1.73
CA VAL A 83 23.69 6.98 2.13
C VAL A 83 24.31 8.07 1.26
N VAL A 84 23.47 8.81 0.53
CA VAL A 84 23.89 9.99 -0.25
C VAL A 84 24.00 11.20 0.66
N TRP A 85 22.97 11.44 1.49
CA TRP A 85 22.94 12.45 2.53
C TRP A 85 21.92 12.06 3.62
N ASP A 86 22.10 12.63 4.81
CA ASP A 86 21.11 12.57 5.88
C ASP A 86 20.82 13.97 6.45
N PHE A 87 19.62 14.15 7.00
CA PHE A 87 19.17 15.36 7.64
C PHE A 87 18.62 15.03 9.03
N LYS A 88 19.10 15.74 10.05
CA LYS A 88 18.59 15.58 11.43
C LYS A 88 17.38 16.48 11.63
N THR A 89 16.24 15.89 11.96
CA THR A 89 15.01 16.63 12.29
C THR A 89 15.06 17.18 13.71
N ASP A 90 14.18 18.13 14.02
CA ASP A 90 13.96 18.54 15.41
C ASP A 90 13.45 17.35 16.23
N TRP A 91 13.88 17.32 17.50
CA TRP A 91 13.36 16.32 18.44
C TRP A 91 11.89 16.57 18.69
N SER A 92 11.13 15.49 18.97
CA SER A 92 9.71 15.59 19.28
C SER A 92 9.44 16.59 20.40
N SER A 93 8.65 17.61 20.10
CA SER A 93 8.16 18.59 21.06
C SER A 93 6.64 18.50 21.27
N GLY A 94 5.96 17.62 20.52
CA GLY A 94 4.52 17.39 20.59
C GLY A 94 4.12 16.35 21.63
N ARG A 95 2.88 15.86 21.53
CA ARG A 95 2.30 14.82 22.40
C ARG A 95 3.17 13.55 22.46
N LEU A 96 3.82 13.21 21.37
CA LEU A 96 4.69 12.03 21.24
C LEU A 96 6.06 12.16 21.90
N HIS A 97 6.39 13.30 22.54
CA HIS A 97 7.72 13.49 23.13
C HIS A 97 8.07 12.50 24.25
N LYS A 98 7.09 11.86 24.86
CA LYS A 98 7.23 10.84 25.91
C LYS A 98 7.13 9.41 25.38
N ASP A 99 6.77 9.24 24.12
CA ASP A 99 6.65 7.94 23.48
C ASP A 99 7.96 7.56 22.76
N PRO A 100 8.20 6.27 22.55
CA PRO A 100 9.32 5.79 21.74
C PRO A 100 9.26 6.25 20.26
N TRP A 101 8.26 7.04 19.89
CA TRP A 101 7.94 7.53 18.55
C TRP A 101 8.58 8.89 18.23
N ALA A 102 9.74 9.20 18.80
CA ALA A 102 10.45 10.46 18.56
C ALA A 102 11.16 10.48 17.19
N GLY A 103 11.36 11.67 16.65
CA GLY A 103 12.14 11.89 15.43
C GLY A 103 11.31 11.97 14.14
N SER A 104 11.95 11.74 13.01
CA SER A 104 11.30 11.78 11.68
C SER A 104 10.64 10.48 11.27
N GLY A 105 10.75 9.44 12.10
CA GLY A 105 10.54 8.06 11.72
C GLY A 105 9.11 7.63 11.49
N TRP A 106 8.13 8.36 11.94
CA TRP A 106 6.74 7.97 11.76
C TRP A 106 6.23 8.27 10.35
N PRO A 107 5.32 7.49 9.88
CA PRO A 107 5.25 6.80 8.60
C PRO A 107 4.89 7.66 7.41
N GLY A 108 4.92 8.96 7.53
CA GLY A 108 4.67 9.83 6.38
C GLY A 108 5.66 9.54 5.27
N GLN A 109 5.15 9.07 4.13
CA GLN A 109 5.94 9.01 2.92
C GLN A 109 6.23 10.42 2.43
N PRO A 110 7.47 10.77 2.10
CA PRO A 110 7.77 12.11 1.58
C PRO A 110 7.18 12.31 0.18
N ALA A 111 6.82 13.54 -0.16
CA ALA A 111 6.55 13.95 -1.53
C ALA A 111 7.86 14.50 -2.15
N VAL A 112 8.13 14.12 -3.41
CA VAL A 112 9.29 14.59 -4.18
C VAL A 112 8.80 15.32 -5.42
N VAL A 113 8.98 16.63 -5.46
CA VAL A 113 8.47 17.49 -6.53
C VAL A 113 9.59 18.41 -7.03
N GLY A 114 10.01 18.21 -8.26
CA GLY A 114 11.15 18.92 -8.83
C GLY A 114 12.44 18.58 -8.06
N ASP A 115 13.07 19.61 -7.51
CA ASP A 115 14.29 19.50 -6.72
C ASP A 115 14.04 19.52 -5.19
N ARG A 116 12.80 19.30 -4.76
CA ARG A 116 12.39 19.39 -3.36
C ARG A 116 11.82 18.09 -2.83
N VAL A 117 12.12 17.82 -1.56
CA VAL A 117 11.53 16.74 -0.77
C VAL A 117 10.76 17.32 0.38
N TYR A 118 9.48 16.99 0.50
CA TYR A 118 8.59 17.47 1.55
C TYR A 118 8.18 16.32 2.46
N PHE A 119 8.23 16.54 3.78
CA PHE A 119 7.77 15.55 4.76
C PHE A 119 7.36 16.21 6.08
N GLY A 120 6.48 15.51 6.80
CA GLY A 120 6.15 15.82 8.18
C GLY A 120 7.08 15.10 9.16
N SER A 121 7.18 15.60 10.38
CA SER A 121 7.97 14.97 11.44
C SER A 121 7.21 14.88 12.76
N ALA A 122 7.58 13.91 13.60
CA ALA A 122 7.12 13.82 14.98
C ALA A 122 7.53 15.02 15.83
N GLY A 123 8.53 15.80 15.40
CA GLY A 123 8.96 17.05 16.01
C GLY A 123 8.00 18.24 15.79
N ALA A 124 6.78 18.00 15.34
CA ALA A 124 5.77 19.03 15.06
C ALA A 124 6.23 20.03 13.99
N ARG A 125 6.86 19.53 12.93
CA ARG A 125 7.28 20.36 11.79
C ARG A 125 7.01 19.68 10.46
N VAL A 126 6.79 20.52 9.47
CA VAL A 126 6.83 20.19 8.05
C VAL A 126 8.12 20.80 7.48
N TYR A 127 8.83 20.01 6.69
CA TYR A 127 10.09 20.41 6.07
C TYR A 127 9.97 20.38 4.55
N ALA A 128 10.70 21.28 3.90
CA ALA A 128 11.11 21.18 2.51
C ALA A 128 12.62 21.19 2.44
N LEU A 129 13.21 20.12 1.91
CA LEU A 129 14.64 19.99 1.69
C LEU A 129 14.97 19.99 0.20
N ASN A 130 16.18 20.39 -0.13
CA ASN A 130 16.74 20.17 -1.46
C ASN A 130 17.01 18.68 -1.64
N SER A 131 16.49 18.08 -2.71
CA SER A 131 16.61 16.63 -2.98
C SER A 131 18.05 16.18 -3.27
N LYS A 132 18.94 17.08 -3.68
CA LYS A 132 20.32 16.76 -4.05
C LYS A 132 21.27 16.63 -2.86
N ASP A 133 21.10 17.51 -1.84
CA ASP A 133 22.06 17.64 -0.75
C ASP A 133 21.43 17.66 0.65
N GLY A 134 20.09 17.57 0.75
CA GLY A 134 19.37 17.59 2.03
C GLY A 134 19.34 18.93 2.74
N SER A 135 19.80 20.02 2.12
CA SER A 135 19.76 21.35 2.72
C SER A 135 18.33 21.85 2.90
N VAL A 136 18.07 22.56 4.02
CA VAL A 136 16.72 23.07 4.33
C VAL A 136 16.40 24.26 3.41
N ILE A 137 15.28 24.15 2.67
CA ILE A 137 14.71 25.25 1.91
C ILE A 137 13.81 26.08 2.84
N TRP A 138 12.88 25.40 3.53
CA TRP A 138 12.04 25.98 4.56
C TRP A 138 11.56 24.93 5.56
N SER A 139 11.10 25.38 6.73
CA SER A 139 10.35 24.54 7.67
C SER A 139 9.22 25.33 8.31
N TYR A 140 8.10 24.68 8.58
CA TYR A 140 6.93 25.25 9.24
C TYR A 140 6.60 24.47 10.51
N LYS A 141 6.41 25.18 11.64
CA LYS A 141 6.03 24.57 12.91
C LYS A 141 4.51 24.39 12.97
N THR A 142 4.07 23.17 13.16
CA THR A 142 2.66 22.77 13.36
C THR A 142 2.28 22.76 14.85
N GLY A 143 1.01 22.53 15.15
CA GLY A 143 0.53 22.46 16.55
C GLY A 143 0.93 21.19 17.28
N ASP A 144 1.10 20.06 16.54
CA ASP A 144 1.54 18.76 17.06
C ASP A 144 2.26 17.97 15.95
N SER A 145 2.59 16.73 16.21
CA SER A 145 3.27 15.83 15.27
C SER A 145 2.56 15.72 13.93
N ALA A 146 3.31 15.77 12.85
CA ALA A 146 2.84 15.62 11.48
C ALA A 146 3.22 14.23 10.94
N LYS A 147 2.38 13.24 11.20
CA LYS A 147 2.58 11.85 10.75
C LYS A 147 2.10 11.61 9.32
N SER A 148 1.12 12.37 8.88
CA SER A 148 0.54 12.31 7.53
C SER A 148 1.58 12.48 6.44
N SER A 149 1.42 11.80 5.32
CA SER A 149 2.20 12.08 4.10
C SER A 149 1.68 13.34 3.43
N PRO A 150 2.55 14.29 3.04
CA PRO A 150 2.09 15.49 2.36
C PRO A 150 1.58 15.18 0.94
N ALA A 151 0.59 15.94 0.49
CA ALA A 151 0.17 16.02 -0.92
C ALA A 151 0.53 17.40 -1.48
N VAL A 152 1.12 17.44 -2.68
CA VAL A 152 1.57 18.67 -3.32
C VAL A 152 0.94 18.82 -4.69
N ALA A 153 0.30 19.97 -4.95
CA ALA A 153 -0.24 20.32 -6.25
C ALA A 153 0.02 21.82 -6.51
N GLY A 154 0.80 22.10 -7.55
CA GLY A 154 1.26 23.46 -7.84
C GLY A 154 2.04 24.06 -6.66
N ASP A 155 1.57 25.18 -6.12
CA ASP A 155 2.13 25.86 -4.97
C ASP A 155 1.45 25.48 -3.63
N ARG A 156 0.61 24.45 -3.62
CA ARG A 156 -0.11 23.96 -2.43
C ARG A 156 0.51 22.69 -1.90
N LEU A 157 0.84 22.67 -0.60
CA LEU A 157 1.18 21.48 0.16
C LEU A 157 0.13 21.26 1.24
N VAL A 158 -0.54 20.11 1.20
CA VAL A 158 -1.58 19.75 2.17
C VAL A 158 -1.09 18.59 3.03
N ILE A 159 -1.31 18.66 4.34
CA ILE A 159 -0.89 17.64 5.31
C ILE A 159 -1.84 17.60 6.52
N GLY A 160 -2.16 16.39 7.00
CA GLY A 160 -2.87 16.17 8.27
C GLY A 160 -1.94 16.30 9.47
N ASN A 161 -2.51 16.53 10.66
CA ASN A 161 -1.75 16.76 11.89
C ASN A 161 -2.48 16.24 13.13
N LEU A 162 -1.75 15.80 14.15
CA LEU A 162 -2.30 15.31 15.41
C LEU A 162 -2.89 16.43 16.30
N ASP A 163 -2.76 17.69 15.91
CA ASP A 163 -3.48 18.80 16.58
C ASP A 163 -4.92 18.93 16.11
N ASN A 164 -5.48 17.89 15.49
CA ASN A 164 -6.83 17.80 14.93
C ASN A 164 -7.02 18.81 13.80
N SER A 165 -6.09 18.91 12.88
CA SER A 165 -6.18 19.87 11.79
C SER A 165 -5.54 19.40 10.51
N VAL A 166 -6.06 19.90 9.40
CA VAL A 166 -5.43 19.83 8.08
C VAL A 166 -4.81 21.18 7.75
N TYR A 167 -3.55 21.18 7.39
CA TYR A 167 -2.81 22.38 7.00
C TYR A 167 -2.63 22.44 5.48
N CYS A 168 -2.79 23.61 4.91
CA CYS A 168 -2.30 23.93 3.58
C CYS A 168 -1.21 24.98 3.68
N LEU A 169 -0.02 24.64 3.24
CA LEU A 169 1.14 25.52 3.20
C LEU A 169 1.48 25.87 1.75
N ASN A 170 2.12 27.01 1.55
CA ASN A 170 2.74 27.31 0.26
C ASN A 170 3.97 26.41 0.09
N ALA A 171 3.99 25.57 -0.94
CA ALA A 171 5.08 24.64 -1.21
C ALA A 171 6.41 25.33 -1.52
N ASN A 172 6.41 26.62 -1.93
CA ASN A 172 7.63 27.33 -2.29
C ASN A 172 8.37 27.91 -1.08
N ASP A 173 7.63 28.42 -0.08
CA ASP A 173 8.21 29.17 1.04
C ASP A 173 7.73 28.71 2.43
N GLY A 174 6.80 27.74 2.50
CA GLY A 174 6.28 27.18 3.74
C GLY A 174 5.27 28.08 4.48
N THR A 175 4.82 29.19 3.91
CA THR A 175 3.82 30.05 4.55
C THR A 175 2.45 29.37 4.64
N LEU A 176 1.73 29.59 5.76
CA LEU A 176 0.38 29.04 5.94
C LEU A 176 -0.60 29.75 4.99
N ILE A 177 -1.35 28.95 4.23
CA ILE A 177 -2.43 29.44 3.37
C ILE A 177 -3.77 29.31 4.07
N TRP A 178 -4.10 28.09 4.54
CA TRP A 178 -5.28 27.85 5.34
C TRP A 178 -5.06 26.68 6.31
N LYS A 179 -5.91 26.62 7.32
CA LYS A 179 -5.98 25.52 8.32
C LYS A 179 -7.43 25.17 8.53
N PHE A 180 -7.77 23.89 8.36
CA PHE A 180 -9.10 23.34 8.61
C PHE A 180 -9.09 22.50 9.89
N LYS A 181 -10.07 22.71 10.79
CA LYS A 181 -10.20 21.98 12.05
C LYS A 181 -11.08 20.75 11.87
N THR A 182 -10.57 19.57 12.21
CA THR A 182 -11.30 18.30 12.31
C THR A 182 -11.79 18.04 13.73
N GLY A 183 -12.60 17.01 13.92
CA GLY A 183 -13.12 16.66 15.24
C GLY A 183 -12.10 15.95 16.14
N PHE A 184 -11.11 15.26 15.54
CA PHE A 184 -10.05 14.54 16.25
C PHE A 184 -8.78 14.52 15.39
N GLU A 185 -7.77 13.75 15.75
CA GLU A 185 -6.48 13.63 15.05
C GLU A 185 -6.67 13.33 13.57
N THR A 186 -5.70 13.78 12.76
CA THR A 186 -5.73 13.58 11.31
C THR A 186 -4.35 13.16 10.85
N ASP A 187 -4.06 11.87 10.96
CA ASP A 187 -2.81 11.30 10.48
C ASP A 187 -2.96 10.55 9.14
N SER A 188 -4.18 10.34 8.68
CA SER A 188 -4.46 9.94 7.30
C SER A 188 -3.78 10.85 6.29
N SER A 189 -3.33 10.29 5.17
CA SER A 189 -2.63 11.06 4.13
C SER A 189 -3.60 11.60 3.09
N PRO A 190 -3.57 12.93 2.82
CA PRO A 190 -4.47 13.56 1.88
C PRO A 190 -4.21 13.13 0.42
N ALA A 191 -5.25 13.24 -0.39
CA ALA A 191 -5.15 13.24 -1.83
C ALA A 191 -5.65 14.58 -2.39
N ILE A 192 -4.99 15.10 -3.43
CA ILE A 192 -5.45 16.27 -4.16
C ILE A 192 -5.87 15.79 -5.55
N VAL A 193 -7.12 16.02 -5.90
CA VAL A 193 -7.66 15.77 -7.24
C VAL A 193 -8.33 17.06 -7.72
N ASP A 194 -7.85 17.58 -8.81
CA ASP A 194 -8.26 18.88 -9.35
C ASP A 194 -8.10 20.00 -8.30
N ASP A 195 -9.17 20.67 -7.92
CA ASP A 195 -9.23 21.75 -6.93
C ASP A 195 -9.73 21.30 -5.55
N ARG A 196 -9.70 19.99 -5.26
CA ARG A 196 -10.25 19.40 -4.04
C ARG A 196 -9.21 18.61 -3.27
N VAL A 197 -9.32 18.69 -1.95
CA VAL A 197 -8.55 17.89 -0.99
C VAL A 197 -9.47 16.84 -0.38
N TYR A 198 -9.03 15.60 -0.39
CA TYR A 198 -9.70 14.44 0.16
C TYR A 198 -8.88 13.86 1.30
N ILE A 199 -9.46 13.75 2.49
CA ILE A 199 -8.76 13.26 3.68
C ILE A 199 -9.74 12.67 4.68
N ALA A 200 -9.32 11.63 5.41
CA ALA A 200 -10.09 11.08 6.50
C ALA A 200 -9.52 11.54 7.85
N GLY A 201 -10.32 11.46 8.90
CA GLY A 201 -9.91 11.76 10.27
C GLY A 201 -10.29 10.63 11.23
N GLU A 202 -9.59 10.58 12.36
CA GLU A 202 -9.90 9.65 13.43
C GLU A 202 -11.22 9.99 14.15
N ASP A 203 -11.84 11.13 13.83
CA ASP A 203 -13.21 11.48 14.25
C ASP A 203 -14.31 10.71 13.52
N GLY A 204 -13.92 9.78 12.65
CA GLY A 204 -14.83 8.95 11.87
C GLY A 204 -15.49 9.64 10.69
N PHE A 205 -14.91 10.73 10.18
CA PHE A 205 -15.40 11.42 8.99
C PHE A 205 -14.39 11.38 7.85
N TYR A 206 -14.93 11.29 6.64
CA TYR A 206 -14.21 11.55 5.39
C TYR A 206 -14.56 12.96 4.91
N TYR A 207 -13.55 13.77 4.65
CA TYR A 207 -13.68 15.18 4.30
C TYR A 207 -13.29 15.43 2.85
N CYS A 208 -14.07 16.29 2.17
CA CYS A 208 -13.70 16.93 0.92
C CYS A 208 -13.65 18.44 1.15
N LEU A 209 -12.48 19.05 0.94
CA LEU A 209 -12.25 20.47 1.12
C LEU A 209 -11.88 21.13 -0.20
N ASN A 210 -12.14 22.42 -0.35
CA ASN A 210 -11.63 23.22 -1.46
C ASN A 210 -10.12 23.46 -1.27
N LEU A 211 -9.33 23.23 -2.30
CA LEU A 211 -7.86 23.37 -2.24
C LEU A 211 -7.41 24.83 -2.06
N ALA A 212 -8.16 25.81 -2.60
CA ALA A 212 -7.75 27.21 -2.58
C ALA A 212 -7.86 27.84 -1.18
N ASP A 213 -8.95 27.55 -0.43
CA ASP A 213 -9.29 28.23 0.82
C ASP A 213 -9.61 27.31 2.00
N GLY A 214 -9.61 25.97 1.80
CA GLY A 214 -9.93 24.99 2.83
C GLY A 214 -11.42 24.90 3.18
N ALA A 215 -12.32 25.53 2.43
CA ALA A 215 -13.74 25.47 2.68
C ALA A 215 -14.26 24.02 2.57
N LEU A 216 -15.12 23.61 3.51
CA LEU A 216 -15.76 22.30 3.48
C LEU A 216 -16.72 22.20 2.32
N ILE A 217 -16.50 21.24 1.39
CA ILE A 217 -17.41 20.92 0.30
C ILE A 217 -18.42 19.89 0.78
N TYR A 218 -17.95 18.77 1.34
CA TYR A 218 -18.79 17.79 2.03
C TYR A 218 -17.99 17.04 3.09
N LYS A 219 -18.69 16.38 4.01
CA LYS A 219 -18.14 15.37 4.89
C LYS A 219 -19.09 14.18 4.95
N GLN A 220 -18.53 12.97 4.93
CA GLN A 220 -19.26 11.71 5.00
C GLN A 220 -18.90 11.00 6.31
N PRO A 221 -19.88 10.65 7.17
CA PRO A 221 -19.60 9.82 8.33
C PRO A 221 -19.23 8.39 7.88
N LEU A 222 -18.17 7.86 8.47
CA LEU A 222 -17.73 6.48 8.35
C LEU A 222 -17.94 5.76 9.69
N ALA A 223 -18.02 4.45 9.67
CA ALA A 223 -18.05 3.68 10.90
C ALA A 223 -16.60 3.54 11.42
N GLY A 224 -16.29 4.25 12.53
CA GLY A 224 -14.98 4.18 13.18
C GLY A 224 -13.94 5.15 12.63
N SER A 225 -12.84 5.20 13.33
CA SER A 225 -11.64 5.98 13.05
C SER A 225 -10.99 5.56 11.73
N VAL A 226 -10.26 6.47 11.09
CA VAL A 226 -9.52 6.19 9.84
C VAL A 226 -8.11 6.76 9.95
N GLU A 227 -7.12 5.88 10.07
CA GLU A 227 -5.70 6.22 10.02
C GLU A 227 -5.13 6.05 8.60
N GLY A 228 -5.58 5.01 7.88
CA GLY A 228 -5.15 4.74 6.52
C GLY A 228 -5.52 5.84 5.52
N ALA A 229 -4.73 5.99 4.47
CA ALA A 229 -5.11 6.88 3.37
C ALA A 229 -6.22 6.25 2.51
N SER A 230 -6.87 7.08 1.69
CA SER A 230 -7.80 6.61 0.68
C SER A 230 -7.17 6.48 -0.69
N THR A 231 -7.74 5.63 -1.54
CA THR A 231 -7.41 5.53 -2.96
C THR A 231 -8.56 6.09 -3.79
N ILE A 232 -8.24 7.01 -4.71
CA ILE A 232 -9.23 7.70 -5.53
C ILE A 232 -8.98 7.35 -7.00
N VAL A 233 -9.92 6.67 -7.61
CA VAL A 233 -9.85 6.22 -9.00
C VAL A 233 -11.26 6.08 -9.60
N ASP A 234 -11.42 6.40 -10.86
CA ASP A 234 -12.68 6.25 -11.61
C ASP A 234 -13.89 6.93 -10.93
N GLY A 235 -13.68 8.11 -10.33
CA GLY A 235 -14.74 8.85 -9.63
C GLY A 235 -15.22 8.21 -8.32
N LYS A 236 -14.47 7.24 -7.79
CA LYS A 236 -14.74 6.52 -6.54
C LYS A 236 -13.59 6.70 -5.55
N ILE A 237 -13.91 6.64 -4.27
CA ILE A 237 -12.99 6.70 -3.15
C ILE A 237 -13.09 5.37 -2.39
N PHE A 238 -11.95 4.71 -2.16
CA PHE A 238 -11.87 3.47 -1.39
C PHE A 238 -11.10 3.75 -0.10
N VAL A 239 -11.68 3.41 1.05
CA VAL A 239 -11.11 3.68 2.37
C VAL A 239 -11.49 2.59 3.37
N GLY A 240 -10.50 2.08 4.11
CA GLY A 240 -10.69 1.16 5.24
C GLY A 240 -10.90 1.91 6.54
N THR A 241 -11.53 1.28 7.53
CA THR A 241 -11.76 1.84 8.87
C THR A 241 -11.30 0.89 9.96
N GLU A 242 -10.98 1.40 11.14
CA GLU A 242 -10.67 0.60 12.33
C GLU A 242 -11.87 -0.23 12.81
N ALA A 243 -13.11 0.18 12.47
CA ALA A 243 -14.29 -0.64 12.74
C ALA A 243 -14.36 -1.91 11.88
N GLY A 244 -13.42 -2.12 10.95
CA GLY A 244 -13.33 -3.32 10.12
C GLY A 244 -14.26 -3.28 8.92
N ASP A 245 -14.42 -2.12 8.29
CA ASP A 245 -15.21 -1.92 7.09
C ASP A 245 -14.37 -1.31 5.96
N LEU A 246 -14.62 -1.74 4.74
CA LEU A 246 -14.16 -1.11 3.51
C LEU A 246 -15.31 -0.35 2.86
N PHE A 247 -15.15 0.95 2.68
CA PHE A 247 -16.12 1.80 2.01
C PHE A 247 -15.67 2.11 0.58
N CYS A 248 -16.63 2.13 -0.33
CA CYS A 248 -16.55 2.80 -1.61
C CYS A 248 -17.50 3.99 -1.59
N LEU A 249 -16.95 5.19 -1.75
CA LEU A 249 -17.73 6.43 -1.80
C LEU A 249 -17.70 7.02 -3.20
N ASN A 250 -18.74 7.77 -3.56
CA ASN A 250 -18.75 8.60 -4.73
C ASN A 250 -17.85 9.82 -4.50
N GLN A 251 -16.91 10.09 -5.39
CA GLN A 251 -15.95 11.19 -5.27
C GLN A 251 -16.62 12.56 -5.29
N ALA A 252 -17.72 12.72 -6.03
CA ALA A 252 -18.33 14.03 -6.24
C ALA A 252 -19.03 14.60 -4.99
N ASP A 253 -19.72 13.72 -4.22
CA ASP A 253 -20.60 14.10 -3.11
C ASP A 253 -20.37 13.30 -1.81
N GLY A 254 -19.48 12.30 -1.82
CA GLY A 254 -19.17 11.47 -0.67
C GLY A 254 -20.21 10.38 -0.35
N ALA A 255 -21.27 10.22 -1.15
CA ALA A 255 -22.29 9.21 -0.92
C ALA A 255 -21.72 7.79 -0.93
N VAL A 256 -22.16 6.93 -0.01
CA VAL A 256 -21.75 5.53 0.02
C VAL A 256 -22.31 4.80 -1.21
N VAL A 257 -21.42 4.26 -2.05
CA VAL A 257 -21.78 3.43 -3.21
C VAL A 257 -21.99 1.98 -2.73
N TRP A 258 -21.02 1.47 -1.97
CA TRP A 258 -21.10 0.19 -1.30
C TRP A 258 -20.19 0.14 -0.08
N LYS A 259 -20.43 -0.85 0.76
CA LYS A 259 -19.67 -1.14 1.97
C LYS A 259 -19.46 -2.65 2.08
N ALA A 260 -18.25 -3.09 2.39
CA ALA A 260 -17.92 -4.50 2.58
C ALA A 260 -17.22 -4.72 3.93
N PRO A 261 -17.50 -5.82 4.66
CA PRO A 261 -16.83 -6.10 5.92
C PRO A 261 -15.40 -6.60 5.67
N ILE A 262 -14.43 -6.00 6.35
CA ILE A 262 -13.07 -6.51 6.50
C ILE A 262 -13.01 -7.43 7.74
N GLY A 263 -13.79 -7.08 8.78
CA GLY A 263 -13.96 -7.90 9.98
C GLY A 263 -12.88 -7.69 11.05
N SER A 264 -11.93 -6.81 10.82
CA SER A 264 -10.90 -6.38 11.76
C SER A 264 -10.42 -4.98 11.43
N ASP A 265 -9.79 -4.35 12.37
CA ASP A 265 -9.13 -3.06 12.26
C ASP A 265 -8.21 -2.96 11.05
N SER A 266 -8.39 -1.93 10.21
CA SER A 266 -7.66 -1.74 8.96
C SER A 266 -7.08 -0.34 8.85
N ASN A 267 -5.77 -0.23 9.13
CA ASN A 267 -4.94 0.96 8.91
C ASN A 267 -4.32 0.98 7.50
N SER A 268 -4.63 -0.05 6.72
CA SER A 268 -4.13 -0.24 5.36
C SER A 268 -4.86 0.65 4.37
N THR A 269 -4.11 1.37 3.53
CA THR A 269 -4.66 2.05 2.34
C THR A 269 -5.05 1.01 1.30
N PRO A 270 -6.30 0.97 0.83
CA PRO A 270 -6.69 0.01 -0.21
C PRO A 270 -5.94 0.24 -1.53
N ALA A 271 -5.46 -0.82 -2.18
CA ALA A 271 -4.93 -0.76 -3.54
C ALA A 271 -6.02 -1.14 -4.54
N VAL A 272 -6.11 -0.43 -5.66
CA VAL A 272 -7.11 -0.69 -6.70
C VAL A 272 -6.42 -0.99 -8.02
N ALA A 273 -6.68 -2.16 -8.59
CA ALA A 273 -6.13 -2.56 -9.88
C ALA A 273 -7.01 -3.62 -10.56
N ASN A 274 -7.13 -3.54 -11.88
CA ASN A 274 -7.79 -4.56 -12.72
C ASN A 274 -9.23 -4.92 -12.26
N GLY A 275 -10.00 -3.94 -11.77
CA GLY A 275 -11.36 -4.14 -11.29
C GLY A 275 -11.48 -4.77 -9.90
N PHE A 276 -10.39 -4.84 -9.14
CA PHE A 276 -10.35 -5.34 -7.78
C PHE A 276 -9.82 -4.29 -6.79
N VAL A 277 -10.26 -4.41 -5.54
CA VAL A 277 -9.79 -3.64 -4.39
C VAL A 277 -9.11 -4.61 -3.43
N TYR A 278 -7.85 -4.36 -3.11
CA TYR A 278 -7.05 -5.16 -2.18
C TYR A 278 -6.85 -4.39 -0.89
N THR A 279 -7.05 -5.05 0.24
CA THR A 279 -6.81 -4.48 1.57
C THR A 279 -6.32 -5.55 2.53
N ALA A 280 -5.80 -5.13 3.67
CA ALA A 280 -5.35 -6.03 4.71
C ALA A 280 -5.70 -5.45 6.09
N ALA A 281 -5.70 -6.28 7.12
CA ALA A 281 -6.12 -5.89 8.44
C ALA A 281 -5.27 -6.55 9.54
N GLU A 282 -5.49 -6.16 10.79
CA GLU A 282 -4.76 -6.68 11.95
C GLU A 282 -5.05 -8.15 12.27
N ASP A 283 -6.06 -8.75 11.65
CA ASP A 283 -6.36 -10.19 11.76
C ASP A 283 -5.40 -11.09 10.95
N GLY A 284 -4.46 -10.47 10.24
CA GLY A 284 -3.47 -11.18 9.40
C GLY A 284 -4.05 -11.70 8.09
N ILE A 285 -5.12 -11.10 7.58
CA ILE A 285 -5.76 -11.52 6.32
C ILE A 285 -5.66 -10.42 5.29
N VAL A 286 -5.08 -10.74 4.13
CA VAL A 286 -5.17 -9.95 2.91
C VAL A 286 -6.46 -10.35 2.17
N ARG A 287 -7.19 -9.37 1.67
CA ARG A 287 -8.49 -9.56 1.04
C ARG A 287 -8.54 -8.86 -0.32
N ALA A 288 -9.24 -9.48 -1.26
CA ALA A 288 -9.62 -8.85 -2.51
C ALA A 288 -11.14 -8.81 -2.66
N PHE A 289 -11.63 -7.66 -3.11
CA PHE A 289 -13.05 -7.41 -3.40
C PHE A 289 -13.20 -6.93 -4.84
N LYS A 290 -14.38 -7.11 -5.43
CA LYS A 290 -14.70 -6.48 -6.71
C LYS A 290 -14.81 -4.96 -6.52
N GLN A 291 -14.21 -4.19 -7.41
CA GLN A 291 -14.26 -2.72 -7.39
C GLN A 291 -15.69 -2.21 -7.62
N GLU A 292 -16.52 -2.94 -8.38
CA GLU A 292 -17.85 -2.53 -8.80
C GLU A 292 -18.83 -2.49 -7.62
N ASP A 293 -18.89 -3.59 -6.85
CA ASP A 293 -19.97 -3.87 -5.88
C ASP A 293 -19.47 -4.30 -4.48
N GLY A 294 -18.15 -4.40 -4.28
CA GLY A 294 -17.56 -4.84 -3.01
C GLY A 294 -17.73 -6.34 -2.72
N ALA A 295 -18.16 -7.15 -3.70
CA ALA A 295 -18.26 -8.60 -3.50
C ALA A 295 -16.87 -9.21 -3.21
N PRO A 296 -16.74 -10.10 -2.20
CA PRO A 296 -15.48 -10.74 -1.89
C PRO A 296 -15.04 -11.68 -3.03
N VAL A 297 -13.72 -11.68 -3.31
CA VAL A 297 -13.13 -12.50 -4.38
C VAL A 297 -12.25 -13.59 -3.79
N TRP A 298 -11.26 -13.21 -3.00
CA TRP A 298 -10.36 -14.13 -2.32
C TRP A 298 -9.84 -13.55 -0.99
N THR A 299 -9.36 -14.44 -0.16
CA THR A 299 -8.64 -14.09 1.08
C THR A 299 -7.37 -14.90 1.18
N HIS A 300 -6.31 -14.29 1.71
CA HIS A 300 -5.07 -14.96 2.06
C HIS A 300 -4.75 -14.68 3.52
N LYS A 301 -4.79 -15.72 4.34
CA LYS A 301 -4.41 -15.64 5.75
C LYS A 301 -2.94 -15.98 5.89
N VAL A 302 -2.15 -15.06 6.47
CA VAL A 302 -0.77 -15.37 6.79
C VAL A 302 -0.71 -16.27 8.02
N GLU A 303 0.10 -17.31 7.93
CA GLU A 303 0.36 -18.18 9.08
C GLU A 303 1.22 -17.42 10.09
N GLY A 304 0.89 -17.56 11.36
CA GLY A 304 1.74 -17.05 12.41
C GLY A 304 0.94 -16.64 13.64
N GLY A 305 1.51 -16.96 14.76
CA GLY A 305 1.15 -16.41 16.06
C GLY A 305 1.97 -15.15 16.34
N LEU A 306 2.07 -14.81 17.61
CA LEU A 306 2.98 -13.79 18.12
C LEU A 306 4.39 -14.01 17.55
N ASN A 307 4.95 -13.01 16.88
CA ASN A 307 6.36 -13.05 16.51
C ASN A 307 7.17 -13.14 17.81
N LEU A 308 7.80 -14.28 18.06
CA LEU A 308 8.51 -14.55 19.30
C LEU A 308 9.68 -13.58 19.56
N LYS A 309 10.20 -12.93 18.52
CA LYS A 309 11.27 -11.93 18.64
C LYS A 309 10.72 -10.54 18.94
N THR A 310 9.63 -10.12 18.26
CA THR A 310 9.06 -8.77 18.38
C THR A 310 7.93 -8.69 19.40
N LYS A 311 7.37 -9.83 19.85
CA LYS A 311 6.16 -9.93 20.69
C LYS A 311 4.92 -9.27 20.06
N GLU A 312 4.95 -8.97 18.79
CA GLU A 312 3.84 -8.39 18.04
C GLU A 312 2.91 -9.47 17.50
N LYS A 313 1.62 -9.20 17.52
CA LYS A 313 0.63 -10.08 16.90
C LYS A 313 0.81 -10.09 15.39
N THR A 314 0.51 -11.21 14.75
CA THR A 314 0.42 -11.29 13.30
C THR A 314 -0.68 -10.35 12.82
N GLY A 315 -0.34 -9.47 11.88
CA GLY A 315 -1.27 -8.49 11.34
C GLY A 315 -0.60 -7.64 10.26
N PHE A 316 -1.37 -6.72 9.71
CA PHE A 316 -0.89 -5.81 8.67
C PHE A 316 -1.18 -4.36 9.06
N TRP A 317 -0.12 -3.57 9.20
CA TRP A 317 -0.16 -2.10 9.25
C TRP A 317 0.26 -1.51 7.90
N SER A 318 1.00 -2.27 7.13
CA SER A 318 1.40 -1.91 5.77
C SER A 318 0.21 -1.95 4.81
N SER A 319 0.32 -1.20 3.73
CA SER A 319 -0.67 -1.20 2.65
C SER A 319 -0.24 -2.12 1.51
N PRO A 320 -1.17 -2.81 0.83
CA PRO A 320 -0.83 -3.60 -0.35
C PRO A 320 -0.39 -2.72 -1.52
N ILE A 321 0.59 -3.21 -2.26
CA ILE A 321 1.05 -2.66 -3.54
C ILE A 321 0.69 -3.65 -4.63
N VAL A 322 0.09 -3.18 -5.73
CA VAL A 322 -0.22 -4.04 -6.87
C VAL A 322 0.68 -3.67 -8.05
N ALA A 323 1.49 -4.62 -8.48
CA ALA A 323 2.37 -4.45 -9.63
C ALA A 323 2.53 -5.78 -10.38
N ASN A 324 2.46 -5.74 -11.71
CA ASN A 324 2.70 -6.91 -12.59
C ASN A 324 1.85 -8.14 -12.20
N GLY A 325 0.56 -7.95 -11.87
CA GLY A 325 -0.34 -9.03 -11.49
C GLY A 325 -0.06 -9.66 -10.12
N ARG A 326 0.69 -8.98 -9.27
CA ARG A 326 1.06 -9.42 -7.91
C ARG A 326 0.71 -8.38 -6.87
N VAL A 327 0.43 -8.84 -5.66
CA VAL A 327 0.23 -8.02 -4.46
C VAL A 327 1.45 -8.19 -3.55
N PHE A 328 2.08 -7.09 -3.17
CA PHE A 328 3.21 -7.06 -2.24
C PHE A 328 2.76 -6.39 -0.96
N ILE A 329 3.05 -6.99 0.19
CA ILE A 329 2.64 -6.46 1.49
C ILE A 329 3.57 -6.92 2.62
N GLY A 330 4.01 -5.97 3.44
CA GLY A 330 4.76 -6.23 4.66
C GLY A 330 3.84 -6.63 5.82
N SER A 331 4.32 -7.42 6.75
CA SER A 331 3.55 -7.89 7.90
C SER A 331 4.29 -7.69 9.22
N ASN A 332 3.53 -7.59 10.30
CA ASN A 332 4.06 -7.51 11.68
C ASN A 332 4.88 -8.76 12.08
N ASN A 333 4.68 -9.89 11.40
CA ASN A 333 5.50 -11.09 11.63
C ASN A 333 6.90 -11.04 11.00
N GLY A 334 7.24 -9.94 10.30
CA GLY A 334 8.54 -9.72 9.66
C GLY A 334 8.65 -10.26 8.25
N TYR A 335 7.59 -10.85 7.69
CA TYR A 335 7.60 -11.27 6.29
C TYR A 335 7.09 -10.17 5.37
N LEU A 336 7.78 -10.01 4.24
CA LEU A 336 7.23 -9.40 3.04
C LEU A 336 6.64 -10.51 2.19
N TYR A 337 5.33 -10.45 1.93
CA TYR A 337 4.61 -11.40 1.10
C TYR A 337 4.45 -10.87 -0.32
N CYS A 338 4.60 -11.76 -1.29
CA CYS A 338 4.19 -11.57 -2.68
C CYS A 338 3.12 -12.59 -3.01
N LEU A 339 1.91 -12.11 -3.31
CA LEU A 339 0.76 -12.94 -3.63
C LEU A 339 0.35 -12.73 -5.09
N SER A 340 -0.29 -13.71 -5.69
CA SER A 340 -0.98 -13.55 -6.96
C SER A 340 -2.19 -12.61 -6.78
N ALA A 341 -2.28 -11.56 -7.57
CA ALA A 341 -3.41 -10.64 -7.52
C ALA A 341 -4.72 -11.30 -7.96
N LEU A 342 -4.65 -12.38 -8.73
CA LEU A 342 -5.81 -13.08 -9.28
C LEU A 342 -6.55 -13.93 -8.23
N ASP A 343 -5.80 -14.69 -7.43
CA ASP A 343 -6.36 -15.72 -6.55
C ASP A 343 -5.79 -15.73 -5.12
N GLY A 344 -4.89 -14.79 -4.80
CA GLY A 344 -4.28 -14.65 -3.48
C GLY A 344 -3.27 -15.73 -3.12
N GLN A 345 -2.87 -16.62 -4.04
CA GLN A 345 -1.86 -17.62 -3.76
C GLN A 345 -0.49 -16.97 -3.53
N GLN A 346 0.24 -17.48 -2.54
CA GLN A 346 1.59 -16.99 -2.26
C GLN A 346 2.55 -17.40 -3.39
N VAL A 347 3.20 -16.39 -3.99
CA VAL A 347 4.24 -16.59 -5.01
C VAL A 347 5.59 -16.78 -4.34
N TRP A 348 5.91 -15.87 -3.40
CA TRP A 348 7.09 -15.97 -2.55
C TRP A 348 6.88 -15.16 -1.25
N ALA A 349 7.73 -15.40 -0.27
CA ALA A 349 7.82 -14.58 0.93
C ALA A 349 9.29 -14.42 1.34
N TYR A 350 9.64 -13.25 1.87
CA TYR A 350 10.98 -12.92 2.37
C TYR A 350 10.90 -12.55 3.84
N LEU A 351 11.73 -13.19 4.69
CA LEU A 351 11.81 -12.87 6.11
C LEU A 351 12.87 -11.80 6.35
N SER A 352 12.46 -10.62 6.80
CA SER A 352 13.33 -9.56 7.28
C SER A 352 13.74 -9.78 8.75
N ARG A 353 14.47 -8.84 9.33
CA ARG A 353 14.95 -8.95 10.71
C ARG A 353 13.91 -8.57 11.77
N ALA A 354 12.90 -7.81 11.39
CA ALA A 354 11.84 -7.33 12.27
C ALA A 354 10.53 -7.08 11.51
N ALA A 355 9.48 -6.61 12.20
CA ALA A 355 8.20 -6.26 11.59
C ALA A 355 8.35 -5.23 10.47
N ILE A 356 7.50 -5.33 9.43
CA ILE A 356 7.45 -4.43 8.29
C ILE A 356 6.12 -3.67 8.37
N TRP A 357 6.16 -2.41 8.82
CA TRP A 357 5.00 -1.53 8.93
C TRP A 357 4.84 -0.61 7.73
N GLY A 358 5.96 -0.15 7.18
CA GLY A 358 5.96 0.65 5.97
C GLY A 358 5.45 -0.12 4.76
N THR A 359 4.79 0.59 3.86
CA THR A 359 4.39 0.04 2.57
C THR A 359 5.62 -0.20 1.70
N SER A 360 5.58 -1.22 0.87
CA SER A 360 6.73 -1.74 0.12
C SER A 360 6.60 -1.41 -1.39
N PRO A 361 6.93 -0.18 -1.84
CA PRO A 361 6.80 0.21 -3.24
C PRO A 361 7.64 -0.67 -4.19
N VAL A 362 7.06 -0.90 -5.38
CA VAL A 362 7.70 -1.68 -6.45
C VAL A 362 8.07 -0.76 -7.60
N VAL A 363 9.36 -0.63 -7.89
CA VAL A 363 9.89 0.26 -8.93
C VAL A 363 10.88 -0.49 -9.80
N GLU A 364 10.60 -0.57 -11.10
CA GLU A 364 11.48 -1.19 -12.10
C GLU A 364 12.04 -2.55 -11.64
N GLY A 365 11.14 -3.44 -11.19
CA GLY A 365 11.49 -4.80 -10.79
C GLY A 365 12.12 -4.95 -9.41
N ARG A 366 12.24 -3.88 -8.62
CA ARG A 366 12.72 -3.92 -7.23
C ARG A 366 11.60 -3.56 -6.25
N VAL A 367 11.53 -4.30 -5.14
CA VAL A 367 10.68 -3.98 -3.98
C VAL A 367 11.57 -3.32 -2.93
N ILE A 368 11.18 -2.14 -2.46
CA ILE A 368 11.93 -1.39 -1.45
C ILE A 368 11.09 -1.31 -0.17
N PHE A 369 11.68 -1.63 0.97
CA PHE A 369 10.98 -1.51 2.27
C PHE A 369 11.97 -1.35 3.42
N GLY A 370 11.46 -0.84 4.53
CA GLY A 370 12.16 -0.77 5.81
C GLY A 370 11.60 -1.75 6.82
N ASP A 371 12.36 -2.07 7.86
CA ASP A 371 11.91 -2.86 9.00
C ASP A 371 12.17 -2.17 10.34
N LYS A 372 11.55 -2.68 11.42
CA LYS A 372 11.71 -2.15 12.77
C LYS A 372 13.09 -2.40 13.40
N ALA A 373 13.98 -3.12 12.74
CA ALA A 373 15.39 -3.25 13.14
C ALA A 373 16.29 -2.18 12.49
N GLY A 374 15.72 -1.24 11.73
CA GLY A 374 16.45 -0.12 11.14
C GLY A 374 17.12 -0.44 9.81
N TRP A 375 16.68 -1.49 9.12
CA TRP A 375 17.21 -1.88 7.82
C TRP A 375 16.30 -1.41 6.69
N VAL A 376 16.90 -1.02 5.58
CA VAL A 376 16.24 -0.79 4.29
C VAL A 376 16.72 -1.87 3.33
N TYR A 377 15.77 -2.49 2.63
CA TYR A 377 15.99 -3.61 1.73
C TYR A 377 15.58 -3.25 0.31
N ALA A 378 16.31 -3.80 -0.64
CA ALA A 378 15.93 -3.87 -2.04
C ALA A 378 15.89 -5.35 -2.47
N LEU A 379 14.72 -5.86 -2.82
CA LEU A 379 14.55 -7.23 -3.32
C LEU A 379 14.16 -7.23 -4.79
N SER A 380 14.43 -8.34 -5.47
CA SER A 380 13.82 -8.63 -6.77
C SER A 380 12.31 -8.85 -6.62
N ALA A 381 11.50 -8.10 -7.32
CA ALA A 381 10.05 -8.26 -7.32
C ALA A 381 9.62 -9.60 -7.96
N GLU A 382 10.47 -10.20 -8.80
CA GLU A 382 10.17 -11.45 -9.49
C GLU A 382 10.23 -12.66 -8.56
N ASP A 383 11.30 -12.80 -7.78
CA ASP A 383 11.58 -14.01 -7.00
C ASP A 383 11.90 -13.76 -5.52
N GLY A 384 11.80 -12.51 -5.04
CA GLY A 384 12.03 -12.13 -3.65
C GLY A 384 13.49 -12.20 -3.20
N LYS A 385 14.46 -12.38 -4.12
CA LYS A 385 15.86 -12.43 -3.74
C LYS A 385 16.39 -11.07 -3.32
N LEU A 386 17.22 -11.07 -2.29
CA LEU A 386 17.90 -9.88 -1.81
C LEU A 386 18.87 -9.37 -2.88
N ILE A 387 18.70 -8.09 -3.28
CA ILE A 387 19.62 -7.39 -4.17
C ILE A 387 20.61 -6.58 -3.34
N SER A 388 20.09 -5.82 -2.36
CA SER A 388 20.91 -4.99 -1.49
C SER A 388 20.16 -4.68 -0.19
N GLU A 389 20.90 -4.39 0.86
CA GLU A 389 20.35 -3.90 2.13
C GLU A 389 21.31 -2.93 2.79
N ILE A 390 20.79 -2.04 3.63
CA ILE A 390 21.57 -1.09 4.42
C ILE A 390 20.91 -0.84 5.76
N GLN A 391 21.70 -0.76 6.84
CA GLN A 391 21.22 -0.32 8.14
C GLN A 391 21.40 1.20 8.27
N ILE A 392 20.30 1.92 8.53
CA ILE A 392 20.31 3.38 8.65
C ILE A 392 20.01 3.89 10.07
N GLY A 393 19.81 2.99 11.01
CA GLY A 393 19.62 3.35 12.40
C GLY A 393 18.60 2.48 13.12
N GLU A 394 17.68 3.14 13.82
CA GLU A 394 16.56 2.51 14.51
C GLU A 394 15.34 2.47 13.58
N ASN A 395 14.28 1.78 13.93
CA ASN A 395 13.03 1.57 13.21
C ASN A 395 12.86 2.37 11.91
N VAL A 396 12.64 1.70 10.79
CA VAL A 396 12.24 2.30 9.51
C VAL A 396 10.80 1.88 9.22
N ASP A 397 9.85 2.53 9.90
CA ASP A 397 8.42 2.27 9.72
C ASP A 397 7.82 3.12 8.60
N ALA A 398 8.55 4.14 8.14
CA ALA A 398 8.15 5.01 7.06
C ALA A 398 8.14 4.28 5.72
N THR A 399 7.15 4.60 4.88
CA THR A 399 7.18 4.22 3.47
C THR A 399 8.15 5.11 2.71
N ALA A 400 9.04 4.51 1.92
CA ALA A 400 9.98 5.24 1.10
C ALA A 400 9.33 5.89 -0.11
N ALA A 401 9.74 7.11 -0.49
CA ALA A 401 9.51 7.66 -1.82
C ALA A 401 10.73 7.40 -2.71
N ILE A 402 10.49 7.03 -3.96
CA ILE A 402 11.54 6.64 -4.88
C ILE A 402 11.47 7.52 -6.13
N MET A 403 12.51 8.31 -6.36
CA MET A 403 12.58 9.16 -7.57
C MET A 403 13.99 9.17 -8.14
N ASN A 404 14.09 8.92 -9.44
CA ASN A 404 15.35 8.90 -10.18
C ASN A 404 16.40 7.96 -9.54
N GLY A 405 15.94 6.80 -9.03
CA GLY A 405 16.77 5.80 -8.35
C GLY A 405 17.28 6.23 -6.97
N HIS A 406 16.78 7.32 -6.40
CA HIS A 406 17.03 7.71 -5.02
C HIS A 406 15.86 7.30 -4.12
N ILE A 407 16.16 6.84 -2.93
CA ILE A 407 15.20 6.42 -1.91
C ILE A 407 15.21 7.47 -0.79
N TYR A 408 14.06 8.09 -0.55
CA TYR A 408 13.87 9.09 0.50
C TYR A 408 13.05 8.47 1.62
N VAL A 409 13.59 8.42 2.83
CA VAL A 409 12.95 7.71 3.96
C VAL A 409 13.35 8.28 5.31
N GLY A 410 12.42 8.35 6.26
CA GLY A 410 12.67 8.71 7.64
C GLY A 410 12.97 7.49 8.51
N ALA A 411 13.71 7.69 9.61
CA ALA A 411 13.96 6.68 10.63
C ALA A 411 13.78 7.25 12.05
N PHE A 412 13.47 6.39 13.02
CA PHE A 412 13.20 6.81 14.41
C PHE A 412 14.41 7.35 15.16
N ASN A 413 15.61 7.25 14.61
CA ASN A 413 16.80 7.92 15.14
C ASN A 413 16.79 9.46 14.95
N GLY A 414 15.67 10.03 14.51
CA GLY A 414 15.51 11.46 14.27
C GLY A 414 16.16 11.95 12.99
N LYS A 415 16.47 11.05 12.06
CA LYS A 415 17.07 11.42 10.78
C LYS A 415 16.16 11.07 9.61
N PHE A 416 16.26 11.88 8.59
CA PHE A 416 15.70 11.67 7.25
C PHE A 416 16.86 11.41 6.29
N TYR A 417 16.72 10.39 5.44
CA TYR A 417 17.80 9.90 4.59
C TYR A 417 17.45 9.97 3.11
N CYS A 418 18.46 10.22 2.30
CA CYS A 418 18.49 9.91 0.89
C CYS A 418 19.49 8.79 0.64
N LEU A 419 19.02 7.68 0.08
CA LEU A 419 19.85 6.53 -0.29
C LEU A 419 19.87 6.38 -1.81
N LYS A 420 20.90 5.72 -2.32
CA LYS A 420 20.99 5.38 -3.74
C LYS A 420 21.62 4.01 -3.96
#